data_a769284c459e220eb8998487e11e5d5f
#
_entry.id   a769284c459e220eb8998487e11e5d5f
#
_cell.length_a   1.000
_cell.length_b   1.000
_cell.length_c   1.000
_cell.angle_alpha   90.00
_cell.angle_beta   90.00
_cell.angle_gamma   90.00
#
_symmetry.space_group_name_H-M   'P 1'
#
loop_
_entity.id
_entity.type
_entity.pdbx_description
1 polymer ?
#
loop_
_entity_poly.entity_id
_entity_poly.type
_entity_poly.pdbx_seq_one_letter_code
_entity_poly.pdbx_strand_id
1 'polypeptide(L)'
;MLQENLIGTATVKVTEANTAATMKSGSLTVFATPAMCALMEEAACAAVNTHLELDSGTVGISLNITHDRATALNDTVTATATLTKIDGRKLTFSVEAKDSKGIIGKGTHERFIINNEKFMSKVNA
;
A
#
# COMPACT_ATOMS: atom_id res chain seq x y z
N MET A 1 -6.70 11.09 16.01
CA MET A 1 -5.47 10.76 16.73
C MET A 1 -4.97 9.39 16.33
N LEU A 2 -3.69 9.25 16.12
CA LEU A 2 -3.09 7.97 15.77
C LEU A 2 -3.09 7.02 16.96
N GLN A 3 -3.42 5.77 16.69
CA GLN A 3 -3.32 4.69 17.67
C GLN A 3 -3.10 3.38 16.93
N GLU A 4 -2.52 2.41 17.61
CA GLU A 4 -2.31 1.08 17.03
C GLU A 4 -3.65 0.42 16.71
N ASN A 5 -3.59 -0.51 15.76
CA ASN A 5 -4.72 -1.29 15.26
C ASN A 5 -5.71 -0.55 14.36
N LEU A 6 -5.37 0.67 13.91
CA LEU A 6 -6.13 1.30 12.83
C LEU A 6 -6.00 0.45 11.56
N ILE A 7 -7.11 0.26 10.85
CA ILE A 7 -7.16 -0.57 9.65
C ILE A 7 -7.65 0.28 8.48
N GLY A 8 -6.98 0.12 7.34
CA GLY A 8 -7.40 0.72 6.09
C GLY A 8 -7.50 -0.34 5.00
N THR A 9 -8.34 -0.08 4.02
CA THR A 9 -8.50 -0.98 2.88
C THR A 9 -8.48 -0.18 1.58
N ALA A 10 -8.08 -0.85 0.50
CA ALA A 10 -8.14 -0.30 -0.85
C ALA A 10 -8.46 -1.44 -1.81
N THR A 11 -9.24 -1.14 -2.83
CA THR A 11 -9.73 -2.15 -3.77
C THR A 11 -9.49 -1.70 -5.20
N VAL A 12 -9.10 -2.62 -6.06
CA VAL A 12 -8.90 -2.35 -7.48
C VAL A 12 -9.33 -3.55 -8.31
N LYS A 13 -9.87 -3.29 -9.49
CA LYS A 13 -10.15 -4.33 -10.48
C LYS A 13 -8.89 -4.57 -11.30
N VAL A 14 -8.57 -5.83 -11.60
CA VAL A 14 -7.46 -6.15 -12.50
C VAL A 14 -7.90 -5.85 -13.94
N THR A 15 -7.24 -4.87 -14.54
CA THR A 15 -7.45 -4.44 -15.93
C THR A 15 -6.14 -4.54 -16.69
N GLU A 16 -6.16 -4.30 -17.98
CA GLU A 16 -4.91 -4.31 -18.76
C GLU A 16 -3.88 -3.31 -18.23
N ALA A 17 -4.35 -2.18 -17.66
CA ALA A 17 -3.46 -1.13 -17.18
C ALA A 17 -2.57 -1.56 -16.00
N ASN A 18 -3.01 -2.52 -15.18
CA ASN A 18 -2.26 -2.97 -14.00
C ASN A 18 -1.75 -4.39 -14.09
N THR A 19 -1.61 -4.92 -15.30
CA THR A 19 -1.01 -6.23 -15.50
C THR A 19 0.51 -6.16 -15.55
N ALA A 20 1.14 -7.30 -15.26
CA ALA A 20 2.60 -7.43 -15.31
C ALA A 20 3.15 -7.04 -16.68
N ALA A 21 2.47 -7.46 -17.75
CA ALA A 21 2.91 -7.15 -19.12
C ALA A 21 2.91 -5.63 -19.37
N THR A 22 1.83 -4.94 -19.02
CA THR A 22 1.71 -3.49 -19.24
C THR A 22 2.70 -2.70 -18.39
N MET A 23 2.87 -3.08 -17.13
CA MET A 23 3.75 -2.38 -16.19
C MET A 23 5.21 -2.78 -16.34
N LYS A 24 5.51 -3.71 -17.24
CA LYS A 24 6.88 -4.20 -17.50
C LYS A 24 7.53 -4.83 -16.27
N SER A 25 6.72 -5.42 -15.40
CA SER A 25 7.19 -6.18 -14.24
C SER A 25 7.20 -7.68 -14.51
N GLY A 26 6.86 -8.07 -15.70
CA GLY A 26 6.82 -9.44 -16.21
C GLY A 26 6.28 -9.43 -17.62
N SER A 27 5.85 -10.58 -18.12
CA SER A 27 5.39 -10.72 -19.49
C SER A 27 3.96 -11.24 -19.62
N LEU A 28 3.30 -11.49 -18.50
CA LEU A 28 1.99 -12.16 -18.49
C LEU A 28 0.85 -11.19 -18.16
N THR A 29 -0.35 -11.58 -18.54
CA THR A 29 -1.57 -10.79 -18.32
C THR A 29 -2.20 -11.18 -16.98
N VAL A 30 -1.49 -10.86 -15.91
CA VAL A 30 -1.92 -11.10 -14.54
C VAL A 30 -1.66 -9.82 -13.71
N PHE A 31 -2.32 -9.68 -12.57
CA PHE A 31 -2.13 -8.51 -11.69
C PHE A 31 -0.65 -8.35 -11.35
N ALA A 32 -0.12 -7.16 -11.58
CA ALA A 32 1.32 -6.90 -11.41
C ALA A 32 1.71 -6.77 -9.95
N THR A 33 2.88 -7.29 -9.58
CA THR A 33 3.43 -7.13 -8.24
C THR A 33 3.55 -5.66 -7.84
N PRO A 34 4.10 -4.74 -8.67
CA PRO A 34 4.13 -3.33 -8.29
C PRO A 34 2.74 -2.71 -8.12
N ALA A 35 1.73 -3.19 -8.84
CA ALA A 35 0.35 -2.72 -8.64
C ALA A 35 -0.18 -3.18 -7.28
N MET A 36 0.13 -4.41 -6.87
CA MET A 36 -0.23 -4.91 -5.54
C MET A 36 0.46 -4.09 -4.46
N CYS A 37 1.73 -3.76 -4.65
CA CYS A 37 2.49 -2.91 -3.72
C CYS A 37 1.83 -1.55 -3.57
N ALA A 38 1.47 -0.90 -4.68
CA ALA A 38 0.80 0.39 -4.65
C ALA A 38 -0.55 0.31 -3.93
N LEU A 39 -1.29 -0.77 -4.12
CA LEU A 39 -2.58 -0.98 -3.45
C LEU A 39 -2.41 -1.14 -1.94
N MET A 40 -1.37 -1.86 -1.52
CA MET A 40 -1.02 -1.99 -0.09
C MET A 40 -0.64 -0.65 0.52
N GLU A 41 0.10 0.18 -0.22
CA GLU A 41 0.44 1.53 0.23
C GLU A 41 -0.81 2.40 0.35
N GLU A 42 -1.72 2.31 -0.60
CA GLU A 42 -2.99 3.03 -0.55
C GLU A 42 -3.81 2.62 0.67
N ALA A 43 -3.87 1.33 0.98
CA ALA A 43 -4.55 0.83 2.17
C ALA A 43 -3.92 1.38 3.45
N ALA A 44 -2.59 1.45 3.52
CA ALA A 44 -1.89 2.01 4.67
C ALA A 44 -2.21 3.50 4.84
N CYS A 45 -2.24 4.26 3.74
CA CYS A 45 -2.66 5.66 3.78
C CYS A 45 -4.10 5.81 4.26
N ALA A 46 -5.00 4.95 3.78
CA ALA A 46 -6.40 4.97 4.22
C ALA A 46 -6.54 4.72 5.72
N ALA A 47 -5.65 3.91 6.30
CA ALA A 47 -5.70 3.62 7.73
C ALA A 47 -5.41 4.85 8.60
N VAL A 48 -4.54 5.76 8.15
CA VAL A 48 -4.00 6.81 9.02
C VAL A 48 -4.31 8.25 8.59
N ASN A 49 -4.64 8.50 7.33
CA ASN A 49 -4.73 9.87 6.82
C ASN A 49 -5.68 10.77 7.59
N THR A 50 -6.81 10.26 8.05
CA THR A 50 -7.79 11.06 8.80
C THR A 50 -7.40 11.26 10.27
N HIS A 51 -6.33 10.61 10.71
CA HIS A 51 -5.85 10.67 12.10
C HIS A 51 -4.57 11.50 12.24
N LEU A 52 -4.08 12.08 11.15
CA LEU A 52 -2.87 12.90 11.15
C LEU A 52 -3.23 14.36 11.42
N GLU A 53 -2.22 15.13 11.87
CA GLU A 53 -2.38 16.56 12.04
C GLU A 53 -2.53 17.26 10.69
N LEU A 54 -3.06 18.49 10.72
CA LEU A 54 -3.25 19.30 9.53
C LEU A 54 -1.91 19.48 8.79
N ASP A 55 -1.97 19.41 7.47
CA ASP A 55 -0.80 19.54 6.58
C ASP A 55 0.26 18.46 6.78
N SER A 56 -0.13 17.34 7.37
CA SER A 56 0.74 16.18 7.52
C SER A 56 0.32 15.06 6.56
N GLY A 57 1.27 14.25 6.19
CA GLY A 57 1.06 13.08 5.38
C GLY A 57 2.10 12.03 5.73
N THR A 58 2.13 10.96 4.96
CA THR A 58 3.15 9.91 5.12
C THR A 58 3.79 9.60 3.79
N VAL A 59 5.06 9.18 3.85
CA VAL A 59 5.77 8.64 2.69
C VAL A 59 6.19 7.21 3.01
N GLY A 60 6.17 6.34 2.01
CA GLY A 60 6.64 4.97 2.15
C GLY A 60 8.15 4.93 2.26
N ILE A 61 8.67 4.15 3.21
CA ILE A 61 10.12 4.00 3.41
C ILE A 61 10.59 2.56 3.26
N SER A 62 9.73 1.58 3.43
CA SER A 62 10.08 0.19 3.16
C SER A 62 8.83 -0.64 2.88
N LEU A 63 9.00 -1.66 2.07
CA LEU A 63 7.93 -2.60 1.77
C LEU A 63 8.58 -3.97 1.54
N ASN A 64 8.29 -4.90 2.43
CA ASN A 64 8.82 -6.25 2.37
C ASN A 64 7.65 -7.22 2.31
N ILE A 65 7.32 -7.66 1.10
CA ILE A 65 6.14 -8.48 0.86
C ILE A 65 6.46 -9.69 0.00
N THR A 66 5.56 -10.65 0.02
CA THR A 66 5.56 -11.74 -0.93
C THR A 66 4.32 -11.64 -1.81
N HIS A 67 4.43 -12.03 -3.07
CA HIS A 67 3.33 -12.14 -3.99
C HIS A 67 3.20 -13.61 -4.36
N ASP A 68 2.33 -14.29 -3.63
CA ASP A 68 2.33 -15.76 -3.57
C ASP A 68 1.46 -16.42 -4.62
N ARG A 69 0.50 -15.68 -5.19
CA ARG A 69 -0.44 -16.23 -6.15
C ARG A 69 -0.88 -15.17 -7.16
N ALA A 70 -0.96 -15.55 -8.43
CA ALA A 70 -1.39 -14.65 -9.49
C ALA A 70 -2.91 -14.43 -9.48
N THR A 71 -3.33 -13.26 -9.93
CA THR A 71 -4.74 -12.89 -10.06
C THR A 71 -5.06 -12.61 -11.52
N ALA A 72 -6.16 -13.18 -11.99
CA ALA A 72 -6.58 -13.07 -13.39
C ALA A 72 -7.18 -11.70 -13.71
N LEU A 73 -7.13 -11.38 -15.00
CA LEU A 73 -7.84 -10.22 -15.55
C LEU A 73 -9.32 -10.25 -15.14
N ASN A 74 -9.86 -9.09 -14.83
CA ASN A 74 -11.25 -8.86 -14.43
C ASN A 74 -11.60 -9.27 -12.99
N ASP A 75 -10.70 -9.91 -12.25
CA ASP A 75 -10.92 -10.15 -10.83
C ASP A 75 -10.70 -8.85 -10.06
N THR A 76 -11.11 -8.83 -8.80
CA THR A 76 -10.97 -7.67 -7.91
C THR A 76 -10.01 -8.03 -6.77
N VAL A 77 -9.08 -7.12 -6.49
CA VAL A 77 -8.11 -7.29 -5.40
C VAL A 77 -8.39 -6.25 -4.32
N THR A 78 -8.43 -6.69 -3.07
CA THR A 78 -8.55 -5.81 -1.91
C THR A 78 -7.31 -5.96 -1.04
N ALA A 79 -6.66 -4.84 -0.75
CA ALA A 79 -5.56 -4.78 0.20
C ALA A 79 -6.07 -4.27 1.54
N THR A 80 -5.52 -4.82 2.61
CA THR A 80 -5.82 -4.41 3.99
C THR A 80 -4.50 -4.11 4.68
N ALA A 81 -4.44 -2.95 5.34
CA ALA A 81 -3.28 -2.55 6.13
C ALA A 81 -3.70 -2.30 7.57
N THR A 82 -2.96 -2.85 8.50
CA THR A 82 -3.20 -2.68 9.93
C THR A 82 -1.98 -2.01 10.54
N LEU A 83 -2.18 -0.87 11.21
CA LEU A 83 -1.11 -0.17 11.90
C LEU A 83 -0.74 -0.95 13.15
N THR A 84 0.45 -1.57 13.16
CA THR A 84 0.88 -2.44 14.25
C THR A 84 1.82 -1.77 15.23
N LYS A 85 2.52 -0.71 14.82
CA LYS A 85 3.48 -0.05 15.68
C LYS A 85 3.63 1.43 15.32
N ILE A 86 3.70 2.25 16.34
CA ILE A 86 4.01 3.68 16.21
C ILE A 86 5.30 3.94 16.98
N ASP A 87 6.34 4.39 16.28
CA ASP A 87 7.62 4.73 16.88
C ASP A 87 7.98 6.16 16.45
N GLY A 88 7.53 7.14 17.24
CA GLY A 88 7.63 8.54 16.86
C GLY A 88 6.87 8.79 15.57
N ARG A 89 7.58 9.19 14.51
CA ARG A 89 6.99 9.43 13.19
C ARG A 89 7.06 8.21 12.28
N LYS A 90 7.68 7.12 12.73
CA LYS A 90 7.74 5.88 11.93
C LYS A 90 6.55 5.00 12.26
N LEU A 91 5.81 4.62 11.22
CA LEU A 91 4.62 3.78 11.32
C LEU A 91 4.89 2.45 10.64
N THR A 92 4.59 1.35 11.34
CA THR A 92 4.74 0.00 10.79
C THR A 92 3.37 -0.62 10.61
N PHE A 93 3.16 -1.20 9.44
CA PHE A 93 1.90 -1.85 9.06
C PHE A 93 2.12 -3.31 8.72
N SER A 94 1.16 -4.13 9.09
CA SER A 94 0.97 -5.45 8.50
C SER A 94 0.06 -5.27 7.29
N VAL A 95 0.44 -5.80 6.13
CA VAL A 95 -0.34 -5.65 4.91
C VAL A 95 -0.64 -7.01 4.30
N GLU A 96 -1.81 -7.12 3.69
CA GLU A 96 -2.16 -8.29 2.90
C GLU A 96 -3.05 -7.87 1.74
N ALA A 97 -3.07 -8.68 0.69
CA ALA A 97 -3.96 -8.49 -0.43
C ALA A 97 -4.63 -9.81 -0.76
N LYS A 98 -5.89 -9.75 -1.19
CA LYS A 98 -6.64 -10.94 -1.57
C LYS A 98 -7.52 -10.66 -2.77
N ASP A 99 -7.72 -11.69 -3.59
CA ASP A 99 -8.65 -11.69 -4.70
C ASP A 99 -9.86 -12.57 -4.36
N SER A 100 -10.66 -12.92 -5.37
CA SER A 100 -11.86 -13.73 -5.15
C SER A 100 -11.56 -15.14 -4.63
N LYS A 101 -10.32 -15.62 -4.78
CA LYS A 101 -9.92 -16.97 -4.37
C LYS A 101 -9.18 -17.03 -3.05
N GLY A 102 -8.80 -15.88 -2.49
CA GLY A 102 -8.12 -15.80 -1.21
C GLY A 102 -6.89 -14.89 -1.23
N ILE A 103 -6.01 -15.06 -0.24
CA ILE A 103 -4.82 -14.21 -0.09
C ILE A 103 -3.86 -14.46 -1.25
N ILE A 104 -3.38 -13.36 -1.85
CA ILE A 104 -2.41 -13.40 -2.94
C ILE A 104 -1.03 -12.90 -2.52
N GLY A 105 -0.96 -12.14 -1.43
CA GLY A 105 0.32 -11.63 -0.94
C GLY A 105 0.16 -11.01 0.43
N LYS A 106 1.29 -10.84 1.12
CA LYS A 106 1.31 -10.27 2.47
C LYS A 106 2.72 -9.82 2.83
N GLY A 107 2.82 -9.03 3.89
CA GLY A 107 4.11 -8.60 4.40
C GLY A 107 4.02 -7.44 5.37
N THR A 108 5.10 -6.68 5.41
CA THR A 108 5.27 -5.53 6.31
C THR A 108 5.60 -4.29 5.50
N HIS A 109 5.02 -3.17 5.91
CA HIS A 109 5.20 -1.89 5.25
C HIS A 109 5.49 -0.83 6.29
N GLU A 110 6.46 0.03 6.02
CA GLU A 110 6.78 1.14 6.90
C GLU A 110 6.59 2.46 6.17
N ARG A 111 6.03 3.44 6.89
CA ARG A 111 5.85 4.80 6.40
C ARG A 111 6.37 5.79 7.44
N PHE A 112 6.63 7.01 7.00
CA PHE A 112 7.14 8.07 7.87
C PHE A 112 6.24 9.29 7.77
N ILE A 113 5.85 9.84 8.92
CA ILE A 113 5.02 11.05 8.97
C ILE A 113 5.88 12.26 8.60
N ILE A 114 5.38 13.08 7.67
CA ILE A 114 6.07 14.29 7.23
C ILE A 114 5.11 15.47 7.28
N ASN A 115 5.68 16.68 7.31
CA ASN A 115 4.94 17.89 7.01
C ASN A 115 5.02 18.09 5.49
N ASN A 116 3.88 18.17 4.83
CA ASN A 116 3.82 18.17 3.37
C ASN A 116 4.63 19.31 2.75
N GLU A 117 4.44 20.53 3.26
CA GLU A 117 5.12 21.71 2.71
C GLU A 117 6.63 21.64 2.91
N LYS A 118 7.07 21.30 4.11
CA LYS A 118 8.51 21.19 4.40
C LYS A 118 9.16 20.08 3.59
N PHE A 119 8.48 18.95 3.46
CA PHE A 119 8.99 17.82 2.71
C PHE A 119 9.18 18.19 1.24
N MET A 120 8.16 18.76 0.61
CA MET A 120 8.24 19.13 -0.81
C MET A 120 9.24 20.25 -1.05
N SER A 121 9.39 21.16 -0.10
CA SER A 121 10.39 22.23 -0.18
C SER A 121 11.80 21.66 -0.26
N LYS A 122 12.10 20.61 0.51
CA LYS A 122 13.41 19.94 0.46
C LYS A 122 13.61 19.17 -0.86
N VAL A 123 12.56 18.51 -1.33
CA VAL A 123 12.62 17.74 -2.58
C VAL A 123 12.92 18.67 -3.76
N ASN A 124 12.35 19.86 -3.75
CA ASN A 124 12.46 20.82 -4.85
C ASN A 124 13.61 21.84 -4.68
N ALA A 125 14.41 21.69 -3.65
CA ALA A 125 15.53 22.60 -3.40
C ALA A 125 16.66 22.41 -4.42
#